data_71daa158658338b43b6ca9f149550b88
#
_entry.id   71daa158658338b43b6ca9f149550b88
#
_cell.length_a   1.000
_cell.length_b   1.000
_cell.length_c   1.000
_cell.angle_alpha   90.00
_cell.angle_beta   90.00
_cell.angle_gamma   90.00
#
_symmetry.space_group_name_H-M   'P 1'
#
loop_
_entity.id
_entity.type
_entity.pdbx_description
1 polymer ?
#
loop_
_entity_poly.entity_id
_entity_poly.type
_entity_poly.pdbx_seq_one_letter_code
_entity_poly.pdbx_strand_id
1 'polypeptide(L)'
;MKFNEDAPKKVCSFEYVYFARTDSRMDGRSVYHARREAGRILARESGVDADLVIAVPDSGTVAAIGYAEESGIPFGEGLVKNRYVGRTFIQPTQEMRELGVRMKLNVLEENVRGKRIVMIDDSIVRGTTSGKIVKLLKDAGA
;
A
#
# COMPACT_ATOMS: atom_id res chain seq x y z
N MET A 1 26.78 -20.18 6.49
CA MET A 1 27.16 -20.99 7.64
C MET A 1 25.92 -21.22 8.50
N LYS A 2 25.50 -22.46 8.72
CA LYS A 2 24.41 -22.76 9.68
C LYS A 2 25.03 -22.99 11.05
N PHE A 3 24.53 -22.33 12.07
CA PHE A 3 25.00 -22.50 13.46
C PHE A 3 24.29 -23.65 14.18
N ASN A 4 23.11 -24.05 13.68
CA ASN A 4 22.38 -25.21 14.17
C ASN A 4 21.60 -25.82 12.98
N GLU A 5 21.84 -27.09 12.66
CA GLU A 5 21.18 -27.78 11.57
C GLU A 5 19.73 -28.15 11.87
N ASP A 6 19.39 -28.32 13.13
CA ASP A 6 18.07 -28.72 13.62
C ASP A 6 17.15 -27.54 13.92
N ALA A 7 17.60 -26.29 13.72
CA ALA A 7 16.79 -25.12 13.98
C ALA A 7 15.60 -25.03 13.01
N PRO A 8 14.37 -24.96 13.50
CA PRO A 8 13.21 -24.81 12.64
C PRO A 8 13.26 -23.51 11.86
N LYS A 9 12.98 -23.58 10.56
CA LYS A 9 12.94 -22.41 9.71
C LYS A 9 11.77 -21.51 10.13
N LYS A 10 12.08 -20.27 10.52
CA LYS A 10 11.09 -19.23 10.83
C LYS A 10 11.21 -18.10 9.82
N VAL A 11 10.15 -17.87 9.08
CA VAL A 11 10.08 -16.80 8.06
C VAL A 11 9.30 -15.63 8.64
N CYS A 12 9.86 -14.42 8.48
CA CYS A 12 9.18 -13.19 8.85
C CYS A 12 8.11 -12.87 7.79
N SER A 13 6.85 -12.75 8.19
CA SER A 13 5.75 -12.39 7.28
C SER A 13 5.94 -11.01 6.63
N PHE A 14 6.64 -10.10 7.29
CA PHE A 14 6.95 -8.77 6.77
C PHE A 14 7.81 -8.80 5.50
N GLU A 15 8.59 -9.85 5.29
CA GLU A 15 9.31 -10.04 4.03
C GLU A 15 8.34 -10.14 2.84
N TYR A 16 7.25 -10.88 2.99
CA TYR A 16 6.23 -10.98 1.94
C TYR A 16 5.40 -9.70 1.81
N VAL A 17 5.05 -9.08 2.92
CA VAL A 17 4.14 -7.92 2.94
C VAL A 17 4.83 -6.66 2.44
N TYR A 18 6.07 -6.40 2.86
CA TYR A 18 6.71 -5.10 2.69
C TYR A 18 8.15 -5.14 2.14
N PHE A 19 9.08 -5.90 2.79
CA PHE A 19 10.51 -5.76 2.53
C PHE A 19 10.96 -6.33 1.20
N ALA A 20 10.50 -7.52 0.83
CA ALA A 20 10.96 -8.17 -0.39
C ALA A 20 10.49 -7.40 -1.64
N ARG A 21 11.30 -7.42 -2.67
CA ARG A 21 10.90 -6.90 -3.98
C ARG A 21 9.77 -7.75 -4.53
N THR A 22 8.84 -7.11 -5.22
CA THR A 22 7.65 -7.76 -5.78
C THR A 22 7.97 -8.91 -6.74
N ASP A 23 9.07 -8.83 -7.46
CA ASP A 23 9.56 -9.84 -8.40
C ASP A 23 10.33 -10.99 -7.74
N SER A 24 10.52 -10.95 -6.42
CA SER A 24 11.27 -11.97 -5.67
C SER A 24 10.49 -13.27 -5.51
N ARG A 25 11.25 -14.36 -5.39
CA ARG A 25 10.73 -15.66 -4.92
C ARG A 25 11.42 -16.05 -3.62
N MET A 26 10.64 -16.40 -2.63
CA MET A 26 11.12 -16.80 -1.31
C MET A 26 10.47 -18.14 -0.95
N ASP A 27 11.29 -19.12 -0.57
CA ASP A 27 10.80 -20.45 -0.21
C ASP A 27 9.89 -21.09 -1.28
N GLY A 28 10.23 -20.87 -2.57
CA GLY A 28 9.44 -21.37 -3.70
C GLY A 28 8.17 -20.57 -4.00
N ARG A 29 7.83 -19.56 -3.19
CA ARG A 29 6.63 -18.73 -3.36
C ARG A 29 6.98 -17.37 -3.97
N SER A 30 6.16 -16.91 -4.89
CA SER A 30 6.26 -15.56 -5.46
C SER A 30 5.72 -14.53 -4.48
N VAL A 31 6.49 -13.46 -4.22
CA VAL A 31 6.05 -12.32 -3.42
C VAL A 31 4.85 -11.61 -4.08
N TYR A 32 4.88 -11.47 -5.41
CA TYR A 32 3.76 -10.92 -6.18
C TYR A 32 2.45 -11.69 -5.92
N HIS A 33 2.49 -13.01 -6.06
CA HIS A 33 1.30 -13.84 -5.84
C HIS A 33 0.81 -13.79 -4.39
N ALA A 34 1.72 -13.77 -3.43
CA ALA A 34 1.36 -13.67 -2.01
C ALA A 34 0.63 -12.35 -1.70
N ARG A 35 1.13 -11.21 -2.22
CA ARG A 35 0.48 -9.91 -2.04
C ARG A 35 -0.86 -9.83 -2.74
N ARG A 36 -0.96 -10.36 -3.97
CA ARG A 36 -2.22 -10.39 -4.71
C ARG A 36 -3.29 -11.22 -4.00
N GLU A 37 -2.90 -12.39 -3.48
CA GLU A 37 -3.82 -13.23 -2.72
C GLU A 37 -4.23 -12.58 -1.39
N ALA A 38 -3.32 -11.90 -0.70
CA ALA A 38 -3.66 -11.11 0.49
C ALA A 38 -4.74 -10.06 0.19
N GLY A 39 -4.65 -9.37 -0.95
CA GLY A 39 -5.69 -8.43 -1.40
C GLY A 39 -7.04 -9.11 -1.66
N ARG A 40 -7.05 -10.29 -2.28
CA ARG A 40 -8.28 -11.07 -2.50
C ARG A 40 -8.93 -11.50 -1.19
N ILE A 41 -8.12 -12.00 -0.26
CA ILE A 41 -8.61 -12.38 1.08
C ILE A 41 -9.24 -11.17 1.77
N LEU A 42 -8.56 -10.02 1.75
CA LEU A 42 -9.06 -8.78 2.34
C LEU A 42 -10.41 -8.37 1.73
N ALA A 43 -10.59 -8.51 0.42
CA ALA A 43 -11.87 -8.21 -0.25
C ALA A 43 -13.01 -9.13 0.24
N ARG A 44 -12.72 -10.42 0.39
CA ARG A 44 -13.70 -11.39 0.93
C ARG A 44 -14.10 -11.09 2.38
N GLU A 45 -13.16 -10.56 3.18
CA GLU A 45 -13.39 -10.26 4.60
C GLU A 45 -14.05 -8.90 4.83
N SER A 46 -13.83 -7.91 3.96
CA SER A 46 -14.24 -6.53 4.23
C SER A 46 -15.61 -6.13 3.70
N GLY A 47 -16.08 -6.71 2.59
CA GLY A 47 -17.42 -6.48 2.04
C GLY A 47 -17.82 -5.02 1.84
N VAL A 48 -16.92 -4.15 1.39
CA VAL A 48 -17.13 -2.71 1.26
C VAL A 48 -17.77 -2.35 -0.08
N ASP A 49 -18.78 -1.47 -0.05
CA ASP A 49 -19.38 -0.86 -1.25
C ASP A 49 -18.63 0.44 -1.60
N ALA A 50 -17.99 0.47 -2.76
CA ALA A 50 -17.20 1.59 -3.25
C ALA A 50 -17.17 1.66 -4.78
N ASP A 51 -16.73 2.80 -5.31
CA ASP A 51 -16.71 3.07 -6.74
C ASP A 51 -15.33 2.83 -7.36
N LEU A 52 -14.27 2.85 -6.54
CA LEU A 52 -12.89 2.72 -6.99
C LEU A 52 -11.99 2.13 -5.92
N VAL A 53 -11.13 1.19 -6.32
CA VAL A 53 -10.00 0.72 -5.52
C VAL A 53 -8.74 1.45 -5.96
N ILE A 54 -8.03 2.05 -5.03
CA ILE A 54 -6.72 2.68 -5.26
C ILE A 54 -5.66 2.08 -4.35
N ALA A 55 -4.40 2.21 -4.75
CA ALA A 55 -3.26 1.77 -3.95
C ALA A 55 -2.50 2.95 -3.35
N VAL A 56 -1.90 2.74 -2.18
CA VAL A 56 -0.75 3.55 -1.75
C VAL A 56 0.49 3.03 -2.48
N PRO A 57 1.04 3.81 -3.42
CA PRO A 57 2.18 3.33 -4.22
C PRO A 57 3.49 3.33 -3.41
N ASP A 58 4.44 2.40 -3.64
CA ASP A 58 4.40 1.32 -4.64
C ASP A 58 3.96 -0.01 -4.01
N SER A 59 4.07 -0.15 -2.68
CA SER A 59 3.96 -1.42 -1.93
C SER A 59 2.53 -1.97 -1.89
N GLY A 60 1.51 -1.11 -1.79
CA GLY A 60 0.11 -1.50 -1.78
C GLY A 60 -0.47 -1.92 -3.14
N THR A 61 0.24 -1.64 -4.24
CA THR A 61 -0.32 -1.79 -5.60
C THR A 61 -0.79 -3.22 -5.92
N VAL A 62 0.02 -4.22 -5.61
CA VAL A 62 -0.32 -5.62 -5.95
C VAL A 62 -1.50 -6.14 -5.12
N ALA A 63 -1.56 -5.75 -3.85
CA ALA A 63 -2.69 -6.10 -2.98
C ALA A 63 -3.98 -5.40 -3.45
N ALA A 64 -3.90 -4.14 -3.88
CA ALA A 64 -5.04 -3.41 -4.42
C ALA A 64 -5.59 -4.04 -5.72
N ILE A 65 -4.71 -4.53 -6.60
CA ILE A 65 -5.13 -5.28 -7.79
C ILE A 65 -5.88 -6.55 -7.38
N GLY A 66 -5.34 -7.33 -6.42
CA GLY A 66 -6.01 -8.53 -5.93
C GLY A 66 -7.36 -8.23 -5.27
N TYR A 67 -7.45 -7.13 -4.52
CA TYR A 67 -8.70 -6.66 -3.93
C TYR A 67 -9.75 -6.32 -4.99
N ALA A 68 -9.36 -5.55 -5.99
CA ALA A 68 -10.25 -5.15 -7.09
C ALA A 68 -10.79 -6.34 -7.88
N GLU A 69 -9.93 -7.31 -8.17
CA GLU A 69 -10.33 -8.53 -8.88
C GLU A 69 -11.38 -9.37 -8.13
N GLU A 70 -11.23 -9.49 -6.82
CA GLU A 70 -12.13 -10.28 -5.97
C GLU A 70 -13.44 -9.53 -5.68
N SER A 71 -13.35 -8.22 -5.40
CA SER A 71 -14.53 -7.41 -5.06
C SER A 71 -15.36 -7.02 -6.29
N GLY A 72 -14.78 -7.08 -7.49
CA GLY A 72 -15.41 -6.55 -8.71
C GLY A 72 -15.41 -5.02 -8.82
N ILE A 73 -14.85 -4.31 -7.82
CA ILE A 73 -14.70 -2.86 -7.86
C ILE A 73 -13.50 -2.51 -8.76
N PRO A 74 -13.63 -1.56 -9.72
CA PRO A 74 -12.54 -1.25 -10.62
C PRO A 74 -11.31 -0.72 -9.90
N PHE A 75 -10.12 -1.15 -10.32
CA PHE A 75 -8.85 -0.58 -9.90
C PHE A 75 -8.49 0.66 -10.72
N GLY A 76 -7.98 1.70 -10.06
CA GLY A 76 -7.47 2.88 -10.73
C GLY A 76 -6.37 3.59 -9.94
N GLU A 77 -5.68 4.50 -10.60
CA GLU A 77 -4.67 5.34 -9.98
C GLU A 77 -5.35 6.56 -9.33
N GLY A 78 -5.31 6.64 -8.00
CA GLY A 78 -5.78 7.80 -7.23
C GLY A 78 -4.63 8.60 -6.63
N LEU A 79 -3.46 7.96 -6.46
CA LEU A 79 -2.27 8.53 -5.87
C LEU A 79 -1.05 8.30 -6.77
N VAL A 80 -0.25 9.33 -6.94
CA VAL A 80 1.03 9.25 -7.68
C VAL A 80 2.18 9.64 -6.77
N LYS A 81 3.23 8.82 -6.81
CA LYS A 81 4.45 9.09 -6.08
C LYS A 81 5.31 10.12 -6.83
N ASN A 82 5.68 11.18 -6.15
CA ASN A 82 6.63 12.12 -6.68
C ASN A 82 8.05 11.52 -6.67
N ARG A 83 8.53 11.10 -7.84
CA ARG A 83 9.86 10.47 -8.00
C ARG A 83 11.02 11.47 -7.89
N TYR A 84 10.75 12.77 -8.00
CA TYR A 84 11.75 13.84 -7.92
C TYR A 84 12.04 14.26 -6.48
N VAL A 85 11.19 13.91 -5.52
CA VAL A 85 11.46 14.11 -4.10
C VAL A 85 12.27 12.93 -3.62
N GLY A 86 13.58 13.07 -3.56
CA GLY A 86 14.49 12.07 -3.01
C GLY A 86 14.15 11.70 -1.56
N ARG A 87 14.88 10.72 -0.98
CA ARG A 87 14.78 10.41 0.45
C ARG A 87 15.08 11.70 1.21
N THR A 88 14.04 12.39 1.63
CA THR A 88 14.17 13.56 2.50
C THR A 88 14.86 13.09 3.76
N PHE A 89 16.04 13.65 4.01
CA PHE A 89 16.77 13.52 5.27
C PHE A 89 15.81 13.63 6.44
N ILE A 90 16.14 12.97 7.54
CA ILE A 90 15.39 13.00 8.79
C ILE A 90 15.11 14.47 9.13
N GLN A 91 13.88 14.88 8.92
CA GLN A 91 13.49 16.28 9.10
C GLN A 91 13.19 16.50 10.59
N PRO A 92 13.79 17.50 11.24
CA PRO A 92 13.73 17.65 12.69
C PRO A 92 12.39 18.15 13.22
N THR A 93 11.53 18.78 12.41
CA THR A 93 10.26 19.32 12.89
C THR A 93 9.04 18.58 12.36
N GLN A 94 7.93 18.65 13.13
CA GLN A 94 6.64 18.03 12.77
C GLN A 94 6.07 18.62 11.46
N GLU A 95 6.16 19.94 11.29
CA GLU A 95 5.68 20.65 10.09
C GLU A 95 6.43 20.20 8.83
N MET A 96 7.74 20.02 8.93
CA MET A 96 8.54 19.53 7.81
C MET A 96 8.25 18.07 7.46
N ARG A 97 7.86 17.23 8.42
CA ARG A 97 7.38 15.86 8.17
C ARG A 97 6.02 15.86 7.48
N GLU A 98 5.15 16.80 7.81
CA GLU A 98 3.85 16.96 7.16
C GLU A 98 3.98 17.44 5.73
N LEU A 99 4.84 18.41 5.50
CA LEU A 99 5.23 18.85 4.15
C LEU A 99 5.85 17.68 3.35
N GLY A 100 6.68 16.86 3.99
CA GLY A 100 7.33 15.71 3.36
C GLY A 100 6.36 14.63 2.86
N VAL A 101 5.22 14.42 3.51
CA VAL A 101 4.19 13.49 3.01
C VAL A 101 3.44 14.10 1.83
N ARG A 102 3.07 15.37 1.90
CA ARG A 102 2.45 16.11 0.76
C ARG A 102 3.37 16.20 -0.46
N MET A 103 4.71 16.28 -0.25
CA MET A 103 5.66 16.30 -1.35
C MET A 103 5.89 14.92 -2.00
N LYS A 104 5.57 13.83 -1.30
CA LYS A 104 5.82 12.45 -1.78
C LYS A 104 4.66 11.82 -2.53
N LEU A 105 3.43 12.21 -2.21
CA LEU A 105 2.22 11.67 -2.82
C LEU A 105 1.33 12.81 -3.30
N ASN A 106 0.94 12.74 -4.55
CA ASN A 106 -0.04 13.65 -5.15
C ASN A 106 -1.32 12.88 -5.47
N VAL A 107 -2.46 13.53 -5.25
CA VAL A 107 -3.77 12.99 -5.61
C VAL A 107 -4.08 13.30 -7.07
N LEU A 108 -4.59 12.30 -7.79
CA LEU A 108 -5.17 12.49 -9.12
C LEU A 108 -6.65 12.86 -8.95
N GLU A 109 -6.93 14.16 -8.78
CA GLU A 109 -8.28 14.66 -8.47
C GLU A 109 -9.33 14.19 -9.47
N GLU A 110 -9.00 14.18 -10.76
CA GLU A 110 -9.91 13.74 -11.83
C GLU A 110 -10.39 12.29 -11.64
N ASN A 111 -9.55 11.45 -11.02
CA ASN A 111 -9.85 10.04 -10.81
C ASN A 111 -10.64 9.78 -9.53
N VAL A 112 -10.51 10.65 -8.51
CA VAL A 112 -11.05 10.39 -7.17
C VAL A 112 -12.27 11.24 -6.83
N ARG A 113 -12.42 12.42 -7.44
CA ARG A 113 -13.49 13.37 -7.12
C ARG A 113 -14.89 12.75 -7.26
N GLY A 114 -15.68 12.87 -6.21
CA GLY A 114 -17.05 12.38 -6.15
C GLY A 114 -17.20 10.86 -6.04
N LYS A 115 -16.11 10.12 -5.81
CA LYS A 115 -16.13 8.65 -5.69
C LYS A 115 -15.92 8.20 -4.26
N ARG A 116 -16.59 7.10 -3.90
CA ARG A 116 -16.29 6.33 -2.70
C ARG A 116 -15.09 5.45 -2.98
N ILE A 117 -14.05 5.57 -2.18
CA ILE A 117 -12.74 4.97 -2.47
C ILE A 117 -12.37 3.94 -1.40
N VAL A 118 -11.94 2.77 -1.84
CA VAL A 118 -11.15 1.83 -1.04
C VAL A 118 -9.68 2.08 -1.31
N MET A 119 -8.97 2.51 -0.28
CA MET A 119 -7.52 2.71 -0.33
C MET A 119 -6.81 1.52 0.30
N ILE A 120 -5.97 0.85 -0.45
CA ILE A 120 -5.19 -0.32 -0.01
C ILE A 120 -3.74 0.08 0.21
N ASP A 121 -3.24 -0.22 1.40
CA ASP A 121 -1.82 -0.11 1.76
C ASP A 121 -1.26 -1.49 2.15
N ASP A 122 0.05 -1.61 2.27
CA ASP A 122 0.69 -2.87 2.70
C ASP A 122 0.50 -3.13 4.21
N SER A 123 0.50 -2.09 5.01
CA SER A 123 0.40 -2.18 6.46
C SER A 123 -0.03 -0.86 7.12
N ILE A 124 -0.77 -0.97 8.22
CA ILE A 124 -1.13 0.16 9.07
C ILE A 124 -0.55 -0.09 10.47
N VAL A 125 0.43 0.74 10.86
CA VAL A 125 1.09 0.59 12.17
C VAL A 125 0.49 1.53 13.20
N ARG A 126 0.58 2.85 12.98
CA ARG A 126 0.05 3.88 13.88
C ARG A 126 -1.10 4.69 13.29
N GLY A 127 -1.44 4.46 12.04
CA GLY A 127 -2.49 5.20 11.34
C GLY A 127 -2.13 6.65 10.97
N THR A 128 -1.00 7.18 11.42
CA THR A 128 -0.61 8.59 11.18
C THR A 128 -0.45 8.90 9.70
N THR A 129 0.22 8.03 8.96
CA THR A 129 0.42 8.18 7.51
C THR A 129 -0.89 8.00 6.77
N SER A 130 -1.63 6.93 7.08
CA SER A 130 -2.92 6.62 6.45
C SER A 130 -3.93 7.75 6.68
N GLY A 131 -3.99 8.31 7.90
CA GLY A 131 -4.87 9.44 8.20
C GLY A 131 -4.56 10.69 7.38
N LYS A 132 -3.28 10.98 7.13
CA LYS A 132 -2.86 12.09 6.26
C LYS A 132 -3.25 11.86 4.80
N ILE A 133 -3.08 10.65 4.30
CA ILE A 133 -3.46 10.30 2.92
C ILE A 133 -4.99 10.37 2.76
N VAL A 134 -5.76 9.86 3.72
CA VAL A 134 -7.22 9.98 3.71
C VAL A 134 -7.66 11.44 3.71
N LYS A 135 -6.99 12.30 4.48
CA LYS A 135 -7.27 13.74 4.44
C LYS A 135 -7.00 14.34 3.07
N LEU A 136 -5.87 14.02 2.43
CA LEU A 136 -5.55 14.48 1.08
C LEU A 136 -6.62 14.06 0.05
N LEU A 137 -7.09 12.81 0.13
CA LEU A 137 -8.15 12.31 -0.75
C LEU A 137 -9.47 13.04 -0.53
N LYS A 138 -9.86 13.27 0.73
CA LYS A 138 -11.07 14.04 1.07
C LYS A 138 -10.97 15.49 0.61
N ASP A 139 -9.82 16.13 0.80
CA ASP A 139 -9.57 17.51 0.33
C ASP A 139 -9.66 17.61 -1.20
N ALA A 140 -9.38 16.52 -1.92
CA ALA A 140 -9.54 16.38 -3.37
C ALA A 140 -10.97 16.01 -3.82
N GLY A 141 -11.89 15.78 -2.87
CA GLY A 141 -13.30 15.54 -3.14
C GLY A 141 -13.72 14.07 -3.23
N ALA A 142 -12.91 13.14 -2.68
CA ALA A 142 -13.29 11.73 -2.51
C ALA A 142 -14.23 11.51 -1.32
#